data_28bb84697c8fd8d68fa68868a12c939e
#
_entry.id   28bb84697c8fd8d68fa68868a12c939e
#
_cell.length_a   1.000
_cell.length_b   1.000
_cell.length_c   1.000
_cell.angle_alpha   90.00
_cell.angle_beta   90.00
_cell.angle_gamma   90.00
#
_symmetry.space_group_name_H-M   'P 1'
#
loop_
_entity.id
_entity.type
_entity.pdbx_description
1 polymer ?
#
loop_
_entity_poly.entity_id
_entity_poly.type
_entity_poly.pdbx_seq_one_letter_code
_entity_poly.pdbx_strand_id
1 'polypeptide(L)'
;MAVVKCKPKSPGRRHVVKVVNPELHKGKPFAPLVEKNSKSGGRNNNGRITTRHIGGGHKQAYRIVDFKRNKDGIPAVVERLEYDPNRSANIALVLYKDGERRYILAPKGLKAGDQIQSGVDAAIKAGNTLPMRNIPVGSTVHNVEMKPGKGGQLARSAGTYVQIVARDGAYVTLRLRSGEMRKVEADCRATLGEVGNAEHMLRVLGKAGAARWRGVRPTVRGTAMNPVDHPHGGGEGRNFGKHPVTPWGVQTKGKKTRSNKRTDKFIVRRRSK
;
A
#
# COMPACT_ATOMS: atom_id res chain seq x y z
N MET A 1 9.27 -16.56 -1.79
CA MET A 1 9.78 -15.47 -2.65
C MET A 1 11.30 -15.41 -2.54
N ALA A 2 12.02 -15.04 -3.61
CA ALA A 2 13.47 -14.93 -3.60
C ALA A 2 13.92 -13.52 -4.02
N VAL A 3 14.95 -12.99 -3.36
CA VAL A 3 15.60 -11.73 -3.72
C VAL A 3 16.84 -12.09 -4.55
N VAL A 4 16.86 -11.67 -5.80
CA VAL A 4 17.90 -12.05 -6.77
C VAL A 4 18.64 -10.80 -7.27
N LYS A 5 19.96 -10.77 -7.05
CA LYS A 5 20.85 -9.78 -7.69
C LYS A 5 21.08 -10.16 -9.14
N CYS A 6 20.95 -9.21 -10.05
CA CYS A 6 21.24 -9.44 -11.45
C CYS A 6 22.76 -9.49 -11.71
N LYS A 7 23.19 -10.33 -12.66
CA LYS A 7 24.59 -10.35 -13.12
C LYS A 7 24.97 -8.98 -13.70
N PRO A 8 26.15 -8.42 -13.40
CA PRO A 8 26.58 -7.06 -13.79
C PRO A 8 27.08 -6.99 -15.25
N LYS A 9 26.25 -7.48 -16.19
CA LYS A 9 26.60 -7.49 -17.64
C LYS A 9 26.55 -6.12 -18.31
N SER A 10 25.89 -5.11 -17.69
CA SER A 10 25.81 -3.75 -18.20
C SER A 10 25.67 -2.78 -17.02
N PRO A 11 26.00 -1.45 -17.21
CA PRO A 11 25.85 -0.46 -16.16
C PRO A 11 24.45 -0.42 -15.54
N GLY A 12 23.40 -0.52 -16.36
CA GLY A 12 22.02 -0.52 -15.90
C GLY A 12 21.57 -1.79 -15.15
N ARG A 13 22.32 -2.88 -15.24
CA ARG A 13 22.03 -4.15 -14.50
C ARG A 13 22.89 -4.37 -13.27
N ARG A 14 24.01 -3.67 -13.16
CA ARG A 14 24.99 -3.85 -12.06
C ARG A 14 24.36 -3.80 -10.67
N HIS A 15 23.42 -2.88 -10.44
CA HIS A 15 22.80 -2.67 -9.13
C HIS A 15 21.35 -3.13 -9.06
N VAL A 16 20.85 -3.86 -10.07
CA VAL A 16 19.45 -4.32 -10.09
C VAL A 16 19.27 -5.49 -9.12
N VAL A 17 18.30 -5.33 -8.23
CA VAL A 17 17.80 -6.38 -7.36
C VAL A 17 16.33 -6.63 -7.68
N LYS A 18 15.98 -7.87 -7.98
CA LYS A 18 14.62 -8.31 -8.31
C LYS A 18 14.06 -9.14 -7.17
N VAL A 19 12.76 -9.00 -6.94
CA VAL A 19 11.99 -9.96 -6.16
C VAL A 19 11.29 -10.89 -7.13
N VAL A 20 11.51 -12.18 -6.97
CA VAL A 20 10.93 -13.22 -7.82
C VAL A 20 10.01 -14.08 -6.96
N ASN A 21 8.78 -14.22 -7.40
CA ASN A 21 7.81 -15.13 -6.80
C ASN A 21 7.35 -16.14 -7.87
N PRO A 22 7.77 -17.39 -7.79
CA PRO A 22 7.41 -18.44 -8.76
C PRO A 22 5.92 -18.84 -8.67
N GLU A 23 5.27 -18.62 -7.54
CA GLU A 23 3.87 -19.00 -7.28
C GLU A 23 2.86 -18.08 -7.98
N LEU A 24 3.33 -16.93 -8.51
CA LEU A 24 2.46 -16.00 -9.21
C LEU A 24 2.03 -16.54 -10.57
N HIS A 25 0.74 -16.42 -10.84
CA HIS A 25 0.17 -16.72 -12.14
C HIS A 25 0.80 -15.85 -13.24
N LYS A 26 1.23 -16.50 -14.33
CA LYS A 26 1.92 -15.83 -15.46
C LYS A 26 0.94 -15.39 -16.56
N GLY A 27 -0.31 -15.79 -16.49
CA GLY A 27 -1.34 -15.49 -17.49
C GLY A 27 -1.97 -14.10 -17.32
N LYS A 28 -3.01 -13.87 -18.11
CA LYS A 28 -3.81 -12.63 -18.06
C LYS A 28 -4.66 -12.59 -16.76
N PRO A 29 -4.97 -11.38 -16.25
CA PRO A 29 -5.91 -11.24 -15.14
C PRO A 29 -7.32 -11.68 -15.54
N PHE A 30 -8.18 -11.91 -14.57
CA PHE A 30 -9.58 -12.25 -14.79
C PHE A 30 -10.33 -11.03 -15.37
N ALA A 31 -10.73 -11.12 -16.63
CA ALA A 31 -11.22 -9.99 -17.42
C ALA A 31 -12.43 -9.24 -16.80
N PRO A 32 -13.44 -9.93 -16.21
CA PRO A 32 -14.60 -9.26 -15.62
C PRO A 32 -14.26 -8.35 -14.43
N LEU A 33 -13.11 -8.55 -13.77
CA LEU A 33 -12.65 -7.74 -12.64
C LEU A 33 -11.54 -6.74 -13.03
N VAL A 34 -11.44 -6.38 -14.31
CA VAL A 34 -10.42 -5.46 -14.83
C VAL A 34 -11.07 -4.25 -15.48
N GLU A 35 -10.63 -3.07 -15.05
CA GLU A 35 -11.08 -1.79 -15.60
C GLU A 35 -9.92 -1.03 -16.25
N LYS A 36 -10.29 -0.14 -17.18
CA LYS A 36 -9.33 0.78 -17.81
C LYS A 36 -8.84 1.80 -16.78
N ASN A 37 -7.53 1.93 -16.64
CA ASN A 37 -6.91 2.96 -15.80
C ASN A 37 -6.29 4.06 -16.68
N SER A 38 -6.98 5.20 -16.80
CA SER A 38 -6.47 6.36 -17.53
C SER A 38 -5.51 7.15 -16.65
N LYS A 39 -4.37 7.56 -17.25
CA LYS A 39 -3.34 8.33 -16.53
C LYS A 39 -3.53 9.82 -16.78
N SER A 40 -3.70 10.61 -15.73
CA SER A 40 -3.80 12.08 -15.81
C SER A 40 -2.43 12.76 -15.98
N GLY A 41 -1.33 12.05 -15.74
CA GLY A 41 0.01 12.65 -15.76
C GLY A 41 0.23 13.74 -14.72
N GLY A 42 -0.49 13.69 -13.60
CA GLY A 42 -0.45 14.69 -12.53
C GLY A 42 -1.22 15.98 -12.84
N ARG A 43 -2.06 15.99 -13.90
CA ARG A 43 -2.89 17.15 -14.28
C ARG A 43 -4.26 17.05 -13.62
N ASN A 44 -4.81 18.22 -13.29
CA ASN A 44 -6.20 18.37 -12.84
C ASN A 44 -7.16 18.47 -14.05
N ASN A 45 -8.45 18.75 -13.79
CA ASN A 45 -9.48 18.98 -14.82
C ASN A 45 -9.18 20.16 -15.74
N ASN A 46 -8.42 21.17 -15.29
CA ASN A 46 -8.01 22.34 -16.08
C ASN A 46 -6.68 22.10 -16.84
N GLY A 47 -6.15 20.89 -16.86
CA GLY A 47 -4.89 20.54 -17.52
C GLY A 47 -3.61 21.01 -16.82
N ARG A 48 -3.73 21.66 -15.66
CA ARG A 48 -2.59 22.17 -14.89
C ARG A 48 -1.96 21.07 -14.02
N ILE A 49 -0.63 21.08 -13.89
CA ILE A 49 0.10 20.13 -13.06
C ILE A 49 -0.13 20.49 -11.59
N THR A 50 -0.90 19.64 -10.89
CA THR A 50 -1.15 19.74 -9.43
C THR A 50 -0.33 18.73 -8.63
N THR A 51 0.10 17.64 -9.26
CA THR A 51 1.00 16.65 -8.66
C THR A 51 2.23 16.50 -9.53
N ARG A 52 3.37 16.98 -9.03
CA ARG A 52 4.65 16.94 -9.75
C ARG A 52 5.23 15.54 -9.79
N HIS A 53 6.16 15.31 -10.71
CA HIS A 53 6.96 14.09 -10.86
C HIS A 53 6.15 12.84 -11.21
N ILE A 54 4.96 13.00 -11.78
CA ILE A 54 4.10 11.92 -12.27
C ILE A 54 3.89 12.08 -13.77
N GLY A 55 3.99 10.99 -14.52
CA GLY A 55 3.68 10.97 -15.95
C GLY A 55 4.40 9.87 -16.72
N GLY A 56 3.85 9.52 -17.88
CA GLY A 56 4.35 8.42 -18.69
C GLY A 56 4.17 7.05 -18.03
N GLY A 57 5.14 6.17 -18.25
CA GLY A 57 5.13 4.80 -17.74
C GLY A 57 4.24 3.84 -18.53
N HIS A 58 4.41 2.55 -18.27
CA HIS A 58 3.68 1.49 -18.94
C HIS A 58 2.17 1.59 -18.68
N LYS A 59 1.34 1.32 -19.71
CA LYS A 59 -0.13 1.24 -19.56
C LYS A 59 -0.49 0.14 -18.56
N GLN A 60 -1.39 0.46 -17.65
CA GLN A 60 -1.84 -0.44 -16.57
C GLN A 60 -3.36 -0.53 -16.59
N ALA A 61 -3.88 -1.73 -16.39
CA ALA A 61 -5.29 -1.95 -16.09
C ALA A 61 -5.49 -2.02 -14.58
N TYR A 62 -6.59 -1.51 -14.08
CA TYR A 62 -6.95 -1.58 -12.67
C TYR A 62 -7.65 -2.91 -12.38
N ARG A 63 -7.33 -3.55 -11.25
CA ARG A 63 -8.03 -4.73 -10.74
C ARG A 63 -8.97 -4.28 -9.64
N ILE A 64 -10.23 -4.63 -9.76
CA ILE A 64 -11.24 -4.39 -8.74
C ILE A 64 -10.96 -5.36 -7.58
N VAL A 65 -10.48 -4.79 -6.46
CA VAL A 65 -10.14 -5.57 -5.26
C VAL A 65 -11.21 -5.35 -4.20
N ASP A 66 -11.70 -6.42 -3.63
CA ASP A 66 -12.66 -6.41 -2.54
C ASP A 66 -11.95 -6.04 -1.22
N PHE A 67 -12.04 -4.77 -0.85
CA PHE A 67 -11.56 -4.28 0.44
C PHE A 67 -12.62 -4.38 1.55
N LYS A 68 -13.88 -4.61 1.20
CA LYS A 68 -14.97 -4.68 2.18
C LYS A 68 -15.10 -6.06 2.81
N ARG A 69 -14.85 -7.11 2.00
CA ARG A 69 -14.97 -8.50 2.45
C ARG A 69 -16.33 -8.77 3.12
N ASN A 70 -17.39 -8.24 2.52
CA ASN A 70 -18.75 -8.24 3.07
C ASN A 70 -19.58 -9.49 2.70
N LYS A 71 -18.97 -10.52 2.16
CA LYS A 71 -19.62 -11.79 1.81
C LYS A 71 -19.47 -12.76 2.96
N ASP A 72 -20.37 -12.62 3.95
CA ASP A 72 -20.28 -13.35 5.20
C ASP A 72 -20.85 -14.78 5.07
N GLY A 73 -20.30 -15.72 5.84
CA GLY A 73 -20.75 -17.10 5.93
C GLY A 73 -20.41 -17.97 4.72
N ILE A 74 -20.11 -17.40 3.56
CA ILE A 74 -19.84 -18.15 2.33
C ILE A 74 -18.34 -18.42 2.22
N PRO A 75 -17.90 -19.69 2.22
CA PRO A 75 -16.50 -20.03 2.03
C PRO A 75 -16.07 -19.78 0.60
N ALA A 76 -14.80 -19.39 0.43
CA ALA A 76 -14.17 -19.21 -0.86
C ALA A 76 -12.86 -19.97 -0.93
N VAL A 77 -12.49 -20.42 -2.13
CA VAL A 77 -11.22 -21.10 -2.41
C VAL A 77 -10.32 -20.15 -3.21
N VAL A 78 -9.04 -20.11 -2.87
CA VAL A 78 -8.04 -19.36 -3.62
C VAL A 78 -7.73 -20.11 -4.92
N GLU A 79 -8.12 -19.53 -6.06
CA GLU A 79 -7.81 -20.14 -7.38
C GLU A 79 -6.33 -19.92 -7.73
N ARG A 80 -5.82 -18.70 -7.55
CA ARG A 80 -4.44 -18.33 -7.91
C ARG A 80 -3.99 -17.03 -7.28
N LEU A 81 -2.68 -16.80 -7.22
CA LEU A 81 -2.05 -15.55 -6.85
C LEU A 81 -1.63 -14.79 -8.09
N GLU A 82 -1.86 -13.47 -8.13
CA GLU A 82 -1.54 -12.61 -9.27
C GLU A 82 -0.70 -11.39 -8.87
N TYR A 83 0.11 -10.94 -9.83
CA TYR A 83 0.80 -9.65 -9.74
C TYR A 83 -0.17 -8.52 -10.10
N ASP A 84 -0.21 -7.46 -9.27
CA ASP A 84 -0.95 -6.24 -9.59
C ASP A 84 0.02 -5.07 -9.77
N PRO A 85 0.05 -4.43 -10.96
CA PRO A 85 0.93 -3.28 -11.21
C PRO A 85 0.52 -2.00 -10.49
N ASN A 86 -0.69 -1.95 -9.91
CA ASN A 86 -1.24 -0.75 -9.25
C ASN A 86 -0.90 -0.69 -7.76
N ARG A 87 -0.35 -1.76 -7.20
CA ARG A 87 0.01 -1.85 -5.78
C ARG A 87 1.29 -2.65 -5.56
N SER A 88 1.87 -2.52 -4.37
CA SER A 88 3.05 -3.29 -4.00
C SER A 88 2.73 -4.72 -3.55
N ALA A 89 1.52 -4.94 -2.99
CA ALA A 89 1.03 -6.25 -2.59
C ALA A 89 0.61 -7.10 -3.79
N ASN A 90 0.80 -8.41 -3.72
CA ASN A 90 0.14 -9.35 -4.63
C ASN A 90 -1.34 -9.47 -4.28
N ILE A 91 -2.14 -9.91 -5.23
CA ILE A 91 -3.57 -10.18 -5.06
C ILE A 91 -3.86 -11.66 -5.27
N ALA A 92 -4.94 -12.14 -4.66
CA ALA A 92 -5.45 -13.50 -4.86
C ALA A 92 -6.81 -13.43 -5.54
N LEU A 93 -7.00 -14.23 -6.58
CA LEU A 93 -8.31 -14.50 -7.15
C LEU A 93 -8.96 -15.61 -6.33
N VAL A 94 -10.13 -15.33 -5.78
CA VAL A 94 -10.88 -16.28 -4.97
C VAL A 94 -12.22 -16.58 -5.61
N LEU A 95 -12.60 -17.84 -5.57
CA LEU A 95 -13.90 -18.35 -6.02
C LEU A 95 -14.74 -18.71 -4.80
N TYR A 96 -15.85 -18.03 -4.63
CA TYR A 96 -16.84 -18.34 -3.61
C TYR A 96 -17.69 -19.55 -4.00
N LYS A 97 -18.25 -20.25 -3.02
CA LYS A 97 -19.09 -21.45 -3.24
C LYS A 97 -20.31 -21.19 -4.12
N ASP A 98 -20.78 -19.93 -4.20
CA ASP A 98 -21.88 -19.49 -5.07
C ASP A 98 -21.45 -19.11 -6.50
N GLY A 99 -20.18 -19.34 -6.87
CA GLY A 99 -19.63 -19.07 -8.21
C GLY A 99 -19.10 -17.66 -8.42
N GLU A 100 -19.30 -16.71 -7.49
CA GLU A 100 -18.74 -15.36 -7.62
C GLU A 100 -17.23 -15.36 -7.43
N ARG A 101 -16.52 -14.64 -8.30
CA ARG A 101 -15.06 -14.39 -8.14
C ARG A 101 -14.78 -12.99 -7.66
N ARG A 102 -13.85 -12.86 -6.74
CA ARG A 102 -13.33 -11.55 -6.28
C ARG A 102 -11.81 -11.58 -6.18
N TYR A 103 -11.20 -10.41 -6.35
CA TYR A 103 -9.81 -10.22 -5.94
C TYR A 103 -9.74 -9.76 -4.49
N ILE A 104 -8.78 -10.29 -3.75
CA ILE A 104 -8.44 -9.85 -2.39
C ILE A 104 -6.95 -9.56 -2.30
N LEU A 105 -6.51 -8.85 -1.25
CA LEU A 105 -5.09 -8.77 -0.92
C LEU A 105 -4.59 -10.15 -0.51
N ALA A 106 -3.46 -10.58 -1.05
CA ALA A 106 -2.85 -11.85 -0.68
C ALA A 106 -2.06 -11.71 0.64
N PRO A 107 -2.50 -12.33 1.74
CA PRO A 107 -1.72 -12.41 2.95
C PRO A 107 -0.49 -13.30 2.75
N LYS A 108 0.48 -13.14 3.63
CA LYS A 108 1.69 -13.98 3.66
C LYS A 108 1.32 -15.43 3.94
N GLY A 109 1.90 -16.34 3.15
CA GLY A 109 1.69 -17.77 3.31
C GLY A 109 0.45 -18.33 2.61
N LEU A 110 -0.42 -17.48 2.04
CA LEU A 110 -1.59 -17.93 1.28
C LEU A 110 -1.16 -18.63 -0.02
N LYS A 111 -1.77 -19.77 -0.31
CA LYS A 111 -1.51 -20.58 -1.51
C LYS A 111 -2.80 -20.84 -2.30
N ALA A 112 -2.64 -21.23 -3.56
CA ALA A 112 -3.77 -21.76 -4.34
C ALA A 112 -4.32 -23.03 -3.66
N GLY A 113 -5.66 -23.16 -3.61
CA GLY A 113 -6.37 -24.23 -2.92
C GLY A 113 -6.72 -23.92 -1.45
N ASP A 114 -6.15 -22.89 -0.84
CA ASP A 114 -6.51 -22.50 0.52
C ASP A 114 -7.96 -22.00 0.59
N GLN A 115 -8.64 -22.38 1.65
CA GLN A 115 -9.98 -21.89 1.96
C GLN A 115 -9.93 -20.67 2.86
N ILE A 116 -10.76 -19.68 2.54
CA ILE A 116 -10.94 -18.44 3.30
C ILE A 116 -12.43 -18.14 3.49
N GLN A 117 -12.74 -17.44 4.55
CA GLN A 117 -14.10 -17.05 4.90
C GLN A 117 -14.13 -15.65 5.52
N SER A 118 -15.26 -14.96 5.38
CA SER A 118 -15.55 -13.71 6.07
C SER A 118 -16.77 -13.89 6.96
N GLY A 119 -16.86 -13.12 8.04
CA GLY A 119 -18.01 -13.12 8.94
C GLY A 119 -17.61 -13.29 10.40
N VAL A 120 -18.60 -13.26 11.28
CA VAL A 120 -18.42 -13.33 12.74
C VAL A 120 -17.88 -14.70 13.16
N ASP A 121 -18.36 -15.77 12.50
CA ASP A 121 -18.04 -17.16 12.81
C ASP A 121 -16.84 -17.71 12.02
N ALA A 122 -16.13 -16.83 11.29
CA ALA A 122 -14.97 -17.25 10.54
C ALA A 122 -13.83 -17.67 11.49
N ALA A 123 -13.16 -18.78 11.19
CA ALA A 123 -12.04 -19.30 11.99
C ALA A 123 -10.89 -18.28 12.06
N ILE A 124 -10.13 -18.30 13.16
CA ILE A 124 -8.93 -17.45 13.35
C ILE A 124 -7.77 -18.00 12.51
N LYS A 125 -7.86 -17.79 11.19
CA LYS A 125 -6.88 -18.24 10.20
C LYS A 125 -6.46 -17.08 9.28
N ALA A 126 -5.20 -17.04 8.86
CA ALA A 126 -4.71 -16.02 7.93
C ALA A 126 -5.54 -15.99 6.65
N GLY A 127 -5.97 -14.79 6.22
CA GLY A 127 -6.85 -14.58 5.08
C GLY A 127 -8.34 -14.48 5.41
N ASN A 128 -8.76 -14.93 6.58
CA ASN A 128 -10.14 -14.77 7.05
C ASN A 128 -10.37 -13.35 7.57
N THR A 129 -11.59 -12.84 7.38
CA THR A 129 -11.96 -11.46 7.75
C THR A 129 -13.08 -11.49 8.77
N LEU A 130 -12.85 -10.83 9.90
CA LEU A 130 -13.81 -10.76 11.00
C LEU A 130 -13.98 -9.31 11.49
N PRO A 131 -15.09 -8.99 12.18
CA PRO A 131 -15.14 -7.80 13.02
C PRO A 131 -14.07 -7.87 14.11
N MET A 132 -13.41 -6.76 14.42
CA MET A 132 -12.27 -6.75 15.35
C MET A 132 -12.66 -7.15 16.78
N ARG A 133 -13.95 -7.02 17.14
CA ARG A 133 -14.46 -7.53 18.43
C ARG A 133 -14.27 -9.05 18.58
N ASN A 134 -14.26 -9.79 17.49
CA ASN A 134 -14.14 -11.26 17.45
C ASN A 134 -12.69 -11.73 17.27
N ILE A 135 -11.74 -10.82 17.07
CA ILE A 135 -10.33 -11.18 16.88
C ILE A 135 -9.61 -11.11 18.23
N PRO A 136 -8.83 -12.11 18.63
CA PRO A 136 -8.07 -12.11 19.87
C PRO A 136 -7.07 -10.95 19.95
N VAL A 137 -6.89 -10.38 21.15
CA VAL A 137 -5.83 -9.40 21.42
C VAL A 137 -4.46 -10.05 21.18
N GLY A 138 -3.51 -9.27 20.68
CA GLY A 138 -2.19 -9.75 20.26
C GLY A 138 -2.11 -10.17 18.80
N SER A 139 -3.27 -10.43 18.16
CA SER A 139 -3.32 -10.87 16.76
C SER A 139 -2.76 -9.81 15.80
N THR A 140 -2.12 -10.31 14.74
CA THR A 140 -1.67 -9.50 13.60
C THR A 140 -2.74 -9.51 12.52
N VAL A 141 -3.11 -8.33 12.04
CA VAL A 141 -4.16 -8.12 11.05
C VAL A 141 -3.72 -7.15 9.94
N HIS A 142 -4.39 -7.19 8.81
CA HIS A 142 -4.22 -6.25 7.71
C HIS A 142 -5.58 -5.86 7.11
N ASN A 143 -5.59 -5.00 6.10
CA ASN A 143 -6.81 -4.53 5.44
C ASN A 143 -7.87 -4.04 6.44
N VAL A 144 -7.46 -3.22 7.41
CA VAL A 144 -8.28 -2.79 8.52
C VAL A 144 -9.17 -1.63 8.13
N GLU A 145 -10.44 -1.70 8.45
CA GLU A 145 -11.38 -0.60 8.30
C GLU A 145 -11.13 0.49 9.36
N MET A 146 -11.49 1.72 9.02
CA MET A 146 -11.51 2.86 9.94
C MET A 146 -12.92 3.27 10.37
N LYS A 147 -13.92 2.83 9.61
CA LYS A 147 -15.35 2.93 9.91
C LYS A 147 -16.03 1.66 9.42
N PRO A 148 -17.01 1.13 10.13
CA PRO A 148 -17.71 -0.08 9.72
C PRO A 148 -18.28 0.03 8.30
N GLY A 149 -18.12 -0.99 7.49
CA GLY A 149 -18.66 -1.09 6.13
C GLY A 149 -17.99 -0.23 5.06
N LYS A 150 -17.00 0.62 5.42
CA LYS A 150 -16.30 1.47 4.45
C LYS A 150 -15.29 0.71 3.60
N GLY A 151 -14.86 -0.43 4.05
CA GLY A 151 -13.77 -1.20 3.48
C GLY A 151 -12.41 -0.85 4.07
N GLY A 152 -11.48 -1.79 3.98
CA GLY A 152 -10.15 -1.67 4.58
C GLY A 152 -9.33 -0.50 4.02
N GLN A 153 -8.74 0.28 4.91
CA GLN A 153 -7.95 1.47 4.58
C GLN A 153 -6.52 1.40 5.14
N LEU A 154 -6.31 0.69 6.26
CA LEU A 154 -5.01 0.55 6.91
C LEU A 154 -4.35 -0.78 6.53
N ALA A 155 -3.02 -0.80 6.50
CA ALA A 155 -2.20 -1.98 6.23
C ALA A 155 -2.60 -2.74 4.96
N ARG A 156 -2.50 -2.08 3.78
CA ARG A 156 -2.79 -2.66 2.46
C ARG A 156 -1.56 -2.86 1.59
N SER A 157 -0.43 -2.26 1.94
CA SER A 157 0.81 -2.36 1.17
C SER A 157 1.58 -3.64 1.50
N ALA A 158 2.48 -4.05 0.61
CA ALA A 158 3.31 -5.23 0.81
C ALA A 158 4.02 -5.24 2.17
N GLY A 159 3.97 -6.36 2.88
CA GLY A 159 4.60 -6.57 4.17
C GLY A 159 4.10 -5.66 5.29
N THR A 160 2.94 -5.01 5.14
CA THR A 160 2.35 -4.22 6.22
C THR A 160 1.39 -5.05 7.06
N TYR A 161 1.32 -4.66 8.32
CA TYR A 161 0.41 -5.26 9.30
C TYR A 161 0.05 -4.25 10.38
N VAL A 162 -0.94 -4.59 11.16
CA VAL A 162 -1.39 -3.89 12.36
C VAL A 162 -1.53 -4.92 13.47
N GLN A 163 -1.13 -4.59 14.68
CA GLN A 163 -1.33 -5.45 15.85
C GLN A 163 -2.50 -4.92 16.68
N ILE A 164 -3.38 -5.81 17.10
CA ILE A 164 -4.42 -5.52 18.07
C ILE A 164 -3.79 -5.56 19.48
N VAL A 165 -3.77 -4.42 20.17
CA VAL A 165 -3.09 -4.28 21.46
C VAL A 165 -4.07 -4.44 22.62
N ALA A 166 -5.24 -3.83 22.51
CA ALA A 166 -6.26 -3.88 23.53
C ALA A 166 -7.66 -3.73 22.93
N ARG A 167 -8.64 -4.18 23.65
CA ARG A 167 -10.07 -4.03 23.35
C ARG A 167 -10.75 -3.43 24.56
N ASP A 168 -11.42 -2.29 24.35
CA ASP A 168 -12.04 -1.50 25.41
C ASP A 168 -13.43 -1.07 24.94
N GLY A 169 -14.45 -1.83 25.37
CA GLY A 169 -15.84 -1.59 25.03
C GLY A 169 -16.10 -1.51 23.53
N ALA A 170 -16.52 -0.33 23.07
CA ALA A 170 -16.82 -0.07 21.65
C ALA A 170 -15.59 0.16 20.77
N TYR A 171 -14.38 0.21 21.35
CA TYR A 171 -13.16 0.50 20.60
C TYR A 171 -12.09 -0.58 20.76
N VAL A 172 -11.29 -0.73 19.69
CA VAL A 172 -10.09 -1.55 19.67
C VAL A 172 -8.88 -0.66 19.47
N THR A 173 -7.86 -0.82 20.29
CA THR A 173 -6.59 -0.09 20.17
C THR A 173 -5.64 -0.88 19.28
N LEU A 174 -5.21 -0.24 18.22
CA LEU A 174 -4.34 -0.77 17.19
C LEU A 174 -2.95 -0.15 17.25
N ARG A 175 -1.91 -0.96 17.14
CA ARG A 175 -0.53 -0.53 16.92
C ARG A 175 -0.21 -0.67 15.43
N LEU A 176 -0.04 0.46 14.75
CA LEU A 176 0.35 0.49 13.35
C LEU A 176 1.85 0.19 13.19
N ARG A 177 2.27 -0.24 11.99
CA ARG A 177 3.68 -0.48 11.67
C ARG A 177 4.57 0.77 11.89
N SER A 178 4.02 1.97 11.81
CA SER A 178 4.70 3.23 12.12
C SER A 178 4.99 3.45 13.60
N GLY A 179 4.43 2.62 14.51
CA GLY A 179 4.45 2.79 15.95
C GLY A 179 3.32 3.67 16.51
N GLU A 180 2.48 4.28 15.66
CA GLU A 180 1.29 5.00 16.11
C GLU A 180 0.29 4.03 16.74
N MET A 181 -0.25 4.39 17.90
CA MET A 181 -1.35 3.67 18.54
C MET A 181 -2.65 4.46 18.34
N ARG A 182 -3.65 3.75 17.79
CA ARG A 182 -4.90 4.35 17.37
C ARG A 182 -6.09 3.51 17.79
N LYS A 183 -7.17 4.17 18.24
CA LYS A 183 -8.48 3.55 18.48
C LYS A 183 -9.28 3.48 17.18
N VAL A 184 -9.98 2.37 16.99
CA VAL A 184 -10.92 2.13 15.89
C VAL A 184 -12.13 1.42 16.48
N GLU A 185 -13.33 1.64 15.91
CA GLU A 185 -14.55 0.99 16.35
C GLU A 185 -14.43 -0.54 16.27
N ALA A 186 -14.95 -1.25 17.27
CA ALA A 186 -14.81 -2.71 17.37
C ALA A 186 -15.55 -3.48 16.27
N ASP A 187 -16.58 -2.85 15.65
CA ASP A 187 -17.33 -3.42 14.52
C ASP A 187 -16.59 -3.30 13.18
N CYS A 188 -15.51 -2.50 13.11
CA CYS A 188 -14.67 -2.45 11.92
C CYS A 188 -14.06 -3.82 11.65
N ARG A 189 -14.04 -4.19 10.36
CA ARG A 189 -13.47 -5.46 9.90
C ARG A 189 -11.97 -5.37 9.73
N ALA A 190 -11.31 -6.49 9.95
CA ALA A 190 -9.89 -6.68 9.65
C ALA A 190 -9.67 -8.11 9.14
N THR A 191 -8.67 -8.27 8.28
CA THR A 191 -8.25 -9.58 7.78
C THR A 191 -7.05 -10.07 8.59
N LEU A 192 -7.09 -11.32 9.03
CA LEU A 192 -6.03 -11.95 9.81
C LEU A 192 -4.75 -12.16 9.01
N GLY A 193 -3.61 -11.98 9.67
CA GLY A 193 -2.28 -12.11 9.10
C GLY A 193 -1.68 -10.79 8.60
N GLU A 194 -0.48 -10.84 8.05
CA GLU A 194 0.21 -9.74 7.40
C GLU A 194 0.08 -9.81 5.88
N VAL A 195 0.19 -8.68 5.19
CA VAL A 195 0.19 -8.63 3.72
C VAL A 195 1.46 -9.31 3.19
N GLY A 196 1.32 -10.15 2.19
CA GLY A 196 2.44 -10.82 1.52
C GLY A 196 3.40 -9.87 0.79
N ASN A 197 4.43 -10.44 0.14
CA ASN A 197 5.43 -9.71 -0.65
C ASN A 197 6.28 -8.71 0.16
N ALA A 198 6.62 -9.04 1.41
CA ALA A 198 7.40 -8.17 2.29
C ALA A 198 8.75 -7.74 1.68
N GLU A 199 9.35 -8.60 0.86
CA GLU A 199 10.62 -8.39 0.17
C GLU A 199 10.54 -7.32 -0.93
N HIS A 200 9.34 -6.82 -1.28
CA HIS A 200 9.15 -5.76 -2.27
C HIS A 200 10.01 -4.51 -1.98
N MET A 201 10.22 -4.18 -0.72
CA MET A 201 11.05 -3.06 -0.28
C MET A 201 12.55 -3.25 -0.60
N LEU A 202 13.01 -4.48 -0.77
CA LEU A 202 14.41 -4.81 -1.07
C LEU A 202 14.74 -4.68 -2.56
N ARG A 203 13.74 -4.37 -3.40
CA ARG A 203 13.91 -4.20 -4.83
C ARG A 203 14.70 -2.93 -5.15
N VAL A 204 15.72 -3.06 -6.00
CA VAL A 204 16.52 -1.94 -6.49
C VAL A 204 16.36 -1.83 -8.01
N LEU A 205 15.99 -0.66 -8.51
CA LEU A 205 15.68 -0.45 -9.93
C LEU A 205 16.93 -0.40 -10.81
N GLY A 206 18.06 0.03 -10.27
CA GLY A 206 19.36 0.04 -10.90
C GLY A 206 19.59 1.12 -11.97
N LYS A 207 18.54 1.72 -12.54
CA LYS A 207 18.65 2.79 -13.54
C LYS A 207 17.46 3.74 -13.52
N ALA A 208 17.68 5.00 -13.92
CA ALA A 208 16.65 6.05 -13.99
C ALA A 208 15.49 5.66 -14.93
N GLY A 209 15.79 5.02 -16.08
CA GLY A 209 14.78 4.55 -17.01
C GLY A 209 13.77 3.57 -16.39
N ALA A 210 14.18 2.76 -15.41
CA ALA A 210 13.27 1.86 -14.70
C ALA A 210 12.26 2.61 -13.81
N ALA A 211 12.60 3.79 -13.29
CA ALA A 211 11.67 4.69 -12.62
C ALA A 211 10.70 5.33 -13.64
N ARG A 212 11.22 5.74 -14.81
CA ARG A 212 10.40 6.28 -15.92
C ARG A 212 9.35 5.28 -16.38
N TRP A 213 9.68 4.00 -16.52
CA TRP A 213 8.72 2.95 -16.88
C TRP A 213 7.56 2.81 -15.89
N ARG A 214 7.76 3.24 -14.65
CA ARG A 214 6.72 3.23 -13.60
C ARG A 214 5.94 4.53 -13.49
N GLY A 215 6.22 5.51 -14.36
CA GLY A 215 5.53 6.79 -14.38
C GLY A 215 6.12 7.84 -13.44
N VAL A 216 7.30 7.59 -12.88
CA VAL A 216 8.03 8.57 -12.06
C VAL A 216 8.89 9.43 -12.96
N ARG A 217 8.63 10.74 -12.98
CA ARG A 217 9.43 11.73 -13.71
C ARG A 217 10.63 12.18 -12.88
N PRO A 218 11.69 12.70 -13.51
CA PRO A 218 12.86 13.23 -12.81
C PRO A 218 12.48 14.34 -11.83
N THR A 219 13.21 14.41 -10.72
CA THR A 219 13.11 15.48 -9.73
C THR A 219 14.34 16.37 -9.84
N VAL A 220 14.14 17.68 -10.05
CA VAL A 220 15.19 18.69 -10.01
C VAL A 220 15.29 19.23 -8.59
N ARG A 221 16.51 19.36 -8.08
CA ARG A 221 16.76 19.93 -6.75
C ARG A 221 16.50 21.44 -6.76
N GLY A 222 15.91 21.98 -5.68
CA GLY A 222 15.64 23.41 -5.56
C GLY A 222 16.89 24.29 -5.70
N THR A 223 18.06 23.79 -5.29
CA THR A 223 19.36 24.47 -5.46
C THR A 223 19.84 24.63 -6.92
N ALA A 224 19.25 23.85 -7.84
CA ALA A 224 19.54 23.93 -9.28
C ALA A 224 18.47 24.75 -10.04
N MET A 225 17.60 25.44 -9.32
CA MET A 225 16.57 26.31 -9.87
C MET A 225 16.92 27.79 -9.67
N ASN A 226 16.16 28.67 -10.32
CA ASN A 226 16.25 30.10 -10.11
C ASN A 226 15.51 30.53 -8.82
N PRO A 227 15.81 31.70 -8.25
CA PRO A 227 15.16 32.20 -7.03
C PRO A 227 13.64 32.30 -7.15
N VAL A 228 13.10 32.55 -8.32
CA VAL A 228 11.64 32.62 -8.60
C VAL A 228 10.97 31.25 -8.48
N ASP A 229 11.69 30.17 -8.77
CA ASP A 229 11.14 28.81 -8.84
C ASP A 229 11.22 28.07 -7.49
N HIS A 230 12.19 28.42 -6.67
CA HIS A 230 12.42 27.75 -5.39
C HIS A 230 13.17 28.65 -4.40
N PRO A 231 12.82 28.64 -3.09
CA PRO A 231 13.55 29.37 -2.05
C PRO A 231 15.05 29.04 -1.93
N HIS A 232 15.47 27.88 -2.44
CA HIS A 232 16.88 27.47 -2.48
C HIS A 232 17.59 27.87 -3.78
N GLY A 233 16.90 28.51 -4.69
CA GLY A 233 17.46 28.91 -6.00
C GLY A 233 18.38 30.11 -5.91
N GLY A 234 19.21 30.29 -6.94
CA GLY A 234 20.17 31.38 -7.08
C GLY A 234 21.49 31.17 -6.35
N GLY A 235 22.34 32.18 -6.39
CA GLY A 235 23.68 32.17 -5.81
C GLY A 235 24.75 31.63 -6.76
N GLU A 236 26.03 31.83 -6.40
CA GLU A 236 27.17 31.26 -7.08
C GLU A 236 27.54 29.88 -6.52
N GLY A 237 27.81 28.92 -7.40
CA GLY A 237 28.21 27.57 -7.04
C GLY A 237 27.13 26.78 -6.28
N ARG A 238 27.54 25.98 -5.31
CA ARG A 238 26.64 25.12 -4.50
C ARG A 238 26.13 25.86 -3.26
N ASN A 239 25.54 27.01 -3.42
CA ASN A 239 25.10 27.83 -2.30
C ASN A 239 23.80 27.27 -1.68
N PHE A 240 23.83 26.95 -0.37
CA PHE A 240 22.66 26.41 0.39
C PHE A 240 22.62 27.01 1.81
N GLY A 241 23.02 28.22 2.04
CA GLY A 241 23.07 28.86 3.36
C GLY A 241 21.71 29.05 4.07
N LYS A 242 20.66 28.30 3.72
CA LYS A 242 19.30 28.48 4.23
C LYS A 242 18.76 27.20 4.85
N HIS A 243 17.78 27.33 5.75
CA HIS A 243 17.06 26.19 6.28
C HIS A 243 16.33 25.41 5.16
N PRO A 244 16.38 24.05 5.12
CA PRO A 244 15.76 23.29 4.05
C PRO A 244 14.24 23.43 4.09
N VAL A 245 13.69 23.96 3.00
CA VAL A 245 12.25 24.20 2.84
C VAL A 245 11.72 23.59 1.54
N THR A 246 10.40 23.44 1.47
CA THR A 246 9.70 23.09 0.23
C THR A 246 9.62 24.31 -0.71
N PRO A 247 9.19 24.13 -1.98
CA PRO A 247 8.92 25.28 -2.88
C PRO A 247 7.95 26.31 -2.31
N TRP A 248 7.12 25.91 -1.37
CA TRP A 248 6.13 26.76 -0.68
C TRP A 248 6.63 27.30 0.66
N GLY A 249 7.92 27.25 0.95
CA GLY A 249 8.52 27.78 2.18
C GLY A 249 8.30 26.94 3.44
N VAL A 250 7.68 25.77 3.34
CA VAL A 250 7.46 24.91 4.50
C VAL A 250 8.74 24.15 4.85
N GLN A 251 9.17 24.20 6.11
CA GLN A 251 10.33 23.46 6.59
C GLN A 251 10.20 21.95 6.33
N THR A 252 11.24 21.33 5.73
CA THR A 252 11.25 19.90 5.40
C THR A 252 11.73 19.01 6.54
N LYS A 253 12.47 19.57 7.50
CA LYS A 253 12.98 18.86 8.68
C LYS A 253 12.27 19.34 9.94
N GLY A 254 11.78 18.41 10.76
CA GLY A 254 11.24 18.64 12.10
C GLY A 254 9.82 19.21 12.17
N LYS A 255 9.28 19.86 11.14
CA LYS A 255 7.94 20.44 11.18
C LYS A 255 6.86 19.35 11.25
N LYS A 256 5.97 19.45 12.22
CA LYS A 256 4.76 18.62 12.32
C LYS A 256 3.71 19.17 11.38
N THR A 257 3.42 18.44 10.27
CA THR A 257 2.51 18.91 9.20
C THR A 257 1.06 18.46 9.34
N ARG A 258 0.74 17.60 10.32
CA ARG A 258 -0.64 17.17 10.56
C ARG A 258 -1.49 18.35 11.07
N SER A 259 -2.55 18.71 10.34
CA SER A 259 -3.51 19.76 10.70
C SER A 259 -4.89 19.22 11.08
N ASN A 260 -5.22 17.96 10.76
CA ASN A 260 -6.53 17.38 11.04
C ASN A 260 -6.70 17.06 12.54
N LYS A 261 -7.37 17.94 13.26
CA LYS A 261 -7.65 17.78 14.69
C LYS A 261 -8.85 16.88 14.99
N ARG A 262 -9.81 16.72 14.05
CA ARG A 262 -11.06 15.95 14.26
C ARG A 262 -10.79 14.50 14.70
N THR A 263 -9.71 13.90 14.26
CA THR A 263 -9.38 12.51 14.53
C THR A 263 -8.28 12.33 15.59
N ASP A 264 -7.89 13.43 16.28
CA ASP A 264 -6.88 13.34 17.35
C ASP A 264 -7.40 12.53 18.54
N LYS A 265 -8.72 12.58 18.83
CA LYS A 265 -9.37 11.77 19.87
C LYS A 265 -9.20 10.24 19.69
N PHE A 266 -8.92 9.79 18.46
CA PHE A 266 -8.66 8.37 18.17
C PHE A 266 -7.17 8.01 18.25
N ILE A 267 -6.25 8.97 18.42
CA ILE A 267 -4.81 8.72 18.50
C ILE A 267 -4.40 8.66 19.97
N VAL A 268 -4.11 7.46 20.45
CA VAL A 268 -3.63 7.23 21.84
C VAL A 268 -2.18 7.65 21.99
N ARG A 269 -1.33 7.26 21.02
CA ARG A 269 0.09 7.61 21.00
C ARG A 269 0.55 7.84 19.56
N ARG A 270 1.18 8.96 19.31
CA ARG A 270 1.81 9.24 18.02
C ARG A 270 3.08 8.40 17.84
N ARG A 271 3.49 8.22 16.57
CA ARG A 271 4.78 7.60 16.26
C ARG A 271 5.90 8.35 16.96
N SER A 272 6.84 7.63 17.53
CA SER A 272 8.13 8.21 17.95
C SER A 272 8.89 8.72 16.72
N LYS A 273 9.69 9.76 16.91
CA LYS A 273 10.57 10.29 15.86
C LYS A 273 11.68 9.30 15.53
#